data_f43212dd60e6ce33b742a1cc2d05160c
#
_entry.id   f43212dd60e6ce33b742a1cc2d05160c
#
_cell.length_a   1.000
_cell.length_b   1.000
_cell.length_c   1.000
_cell.angle_alpha   90.00
_cell.angle_beta   90.00
_cell.angle_gamma   90.00
#
_symmetry.space_group_name_H-M   'P 1'
#
loop_
_entity.id
_entity.type
_entity.pdbx_description
1 polymer ?
#
loop_
_entity_poly.entity_id
_entity_poly.type
_entity_poly.pdbx_seq_one_letter_code
_entity_poly.pdbx_strand_id
1 'polypeptide(L)' 'MNKPHIDISPLLTAKEVATLLNVSPSWLAKARMRGDGPPYICVGRSIRYAEVALIQWMKSRQRLSTSEQ' A
#
# COMPACT_ATOMS: atom_id res chain seq x y z
N MET A 1 11.19 -12.06 25.75
CA MET A 1 11.44 -12.55 24.92
C MET A 1 11.97 -11.79 23.93
N ASN A 2 12.63 -12.23 23.17
CA ASN A 2 13.25 -11.63 22.35
C ASN A 2 12.70 -11.59 21.10
N LYS A 3 12.08 -10.65 20.70
CA LYS A 3 11.66 -10.57 19.49
C LYS A 3 12.65 -10.06 18.64
N PRO A 4 12.73 -10.46 17.45
CA PRO A 4 13.67 -9.92 16.51
C PRO A 4 13.32 -8.48 16.33
N HIS A 5 14.30 -7.74 16.03
CA HIS A 5 14.08 -6.41 15.93
C HIS A 5 13.60 -6.13 14.58
N ILE A 6 12.54 -6.64 14.17
CA ILE A 6 11.98 -6.41 12.91
C ILE A 6 10.85 -5.48 13.10
N ASP A 7 10.78 -4.45 12.31
CA ASP A 7 9.73 -3.55 12.43
C ASP A 7 8.57 -4.14 11.75
N ILE A 8 7.78 -4.85 12.43
CA ILE A 8 6.65 -5.49 11.86
C ILE A 8 5.48 -4.55 11.90
N SER A 9 5.11 -4.05 10.78
CA SER A 9 3.92 -3.23 10.74
C SER A 9 2.75 -4.11 10.38
N PRO A 10 1.55 -3.68 10.67
CA PRO A 10 0.36 -4.45 10.30
C PRO A 10 0.31 -4.65 8.79
N LEU A 11 -0.22 -5.77 8.40
CA LEU A 11 -0.42 -6.07 7.00
C LEU A 11 -1.89 -5.86 6.68
N LEU A 12 -2.14 -5.16 5.60
CA LEU A 12 -3.49 -4.85 5.18
C LEU A 12 -3.85 -5.66 3.96
N THR A 13 -5.10 -6.03 3.86
CA THR A 13 -5.57 -6.74 2.67
C THR A 13 -5.75 -5.73 1.53
N ALA A 14 -5.84 -6.25 0.32
CA ALA A 14 -6.08 -5.38 -0.83
C ALA A 14 -7.41 -4.66 -0.69
N LYS A 15 -8.41 -5.32 -0.11
CA LYS A 15 -9.69 -4.69 0.07
C LYS A 15 -9.61 -3.52 1.05
N GLU A 16 -8.85 -3.72 2.12
CA GLU A 16 -8.69 -2.66 3.11
C GLU A 16 -7.95 -1.47 2.52
N VAL A 17 -6.91 -1.74 1.72
CA VAL A 17 -6.17 -0.67 1.11
C VAL A 17 -7.02 0.08 0.08
N ALA A 18 -7.81 -0.65 -0.69
CA ALA A 18 -8.69 -0.02 -1.66
C ALA A 18 -9.65 0.93 -0.96
N THR A 19 -10.18 0.51 0.18
CA THR A 19 -11.08 1.35 0.95
C THR A 19 -10.35 2.59 1.47
N LEU A 20 -9.15 2.40 2.00
CA LEU A 20 -8.39 3.52 2.53
C LEU A 20 -8.03 4.52 1.44
N LEU A 21 -7.69 4.05 0.28
CA LEU A 21 -7.32 4.93 -0.81
C LEU A 21 -8.54 5.41 -1.59
N ASN A 22 -9.70 4.86 -1.26
CA ASN A 22 -10.93 5.21 -1.93
C ASN A 22 -10.87 4.91 -3.43
N VAL A 23 -10.35 3.76 -3.74
CA VAL A 23 -10.30 3.29 -5.12
C VAL A 23 -10.92 1.91 -5.15
N SER A 24 -11.17 1.39 -6.35
CA SER A 24 -11.73 0.06 -6.45
C SER A 24 -10.64 -0.99 -6.29
N PRO A 25 -11.00 -2.18 -5.84
CA PRO A 25 -10.03 -3.27 -5.81
C PRO A 25 -9.46 -3.57 -7.19
N SER A 26 -10.26 -3.36 -8.23
CA SER A 26 -9.80 -3.56 -9.59
C SER A 26 -8.71 -2.55 -9.96
N TRP A 27 -8.88 -1.29 -9.54
CA TRP A 27 -7.87 -0.28 -9.78
C TRP A 27 -6.55 -0.70 -9.13
N LEU A 28 -6.65 -1.20 -7.90
CA LEU A 28 -5.47 -1.59 -7.16
C LEU A 28 -4.77 -2.78 -7.82
N ALA A 29 -5.55 -3.73 -8.31
CA ALA A 29 -4.99 -4.89 -9.00
C ALA A 29 -4.26 -4.46 -10.28
N LYS A 30 -4.84 -3.52 -11.01
CA LYS A 30 -4.20 -3.03 -12.21
C LYS A 30 -2.94 -2.25 -11.90
N ALA A 31 -2.94 -1.51 -10.80
CA ALA A 31 -1.76 -0.78 -10.39
C ALA A 31 -0.62 -1.74 -10.05
N ARG A 32 -0.96 -2.89 -9.43
CA ARG A 32 0.06 -3.90 -9.16
C ARG A 32 0.67 -4.41 -10.46
N MET A 33 -0.17 -4.64 -11.44
CA MET A 33 0.33 -5.16 -12.71
C MET A 33 1.17 -4.14 -13.45
N ARG A 34 0.82 -2.88 -13.33
CA ARG A 34 1.62 -1.85 -13.98
C ARG A 34 2.88 -1.53 -13.20
N GLY A 35 2.90 -1.85 -11.92
CA GLY A 35 4.07 -1.56 -11.11
C GLY A 35 4.12 -0.15 -10.58
N ASP A 36 3.00 0.58 -10.64
CA ASP A 36 3.02 1.94 -10.14
C ASP A 36 2.09 2.15 -8.94
N GLY A 37 1.64 1.09 -8.33
CA GLY A 37 0.84 1.20 -7.14
C GLY A 37 1.67 1.04 -5.88
N PRO A 38 1.02 0.93 -4.72
CA PRO A 38 1.76 0.76 -3.48
C PRO A 38 2.54 -0.56 -3.47
N PRO A 39 3.64 -0.61 -2.74
CA PRO A 39 4.36 -1.87 -2.61
C PRO A 39 3.50 -2.92 -1.93
N TYR A 40 3.67 -4.16 -2.32
CA TYR A 40 2.86 -5.23 -1.75
C TYR A 40 3.71 -6.46 -1.50
N ILE A 41 3.14 -7.38 -0.73
CA ILE A 41 3.79 -8.61 -0.34
C ILE A 41 2.89 -9.76 -0.75
N CYS A 42 3.48 -10.81 -1.30
CA CYS A 42 2.71 -12.00 -1.62
C CYS A 42 2.90 -13.01 -0.49
N VAL A 43 1.81 -13.41 0.12
CA VAL A 43 1.85 -14.44 1.15
C VAL A 43 1.07 -15.60 0.58
N GLY A 44 1.78 -16.54 0.00
CA GLY A 44 1.13 -17.60 -0.75
C GLY A 44 0.42 -17.00 -1.93
N ARG A 45 -0.87 -17.16 -2.00
CA ARG A 45 -1.65 -16.57 -3.08
C ARG A 45 -2.32 -15.28 -2.66
N SER A 46 -2.05 -14.84 -1.45
CA SER A 46 -2.70 -13.66 -0.93
C SER A 46 -1.82 -12.45 -1.10
N ILE A 47 -2.43 -11.32 -1.36
CA ILE A 47 -1.71 -10.06 -1.48
C ILE A 47 -1.93 -9.29 -0.21
N ARG A 48 -0.86 -8.74 0.33
CA ARG A 48 -0.94 -7.92 1.52
C ARG A 48 -0.10 -6.67 1.32
N TYR A 49 -0.44 -5.64 2.03
CA TYR A 49 0.29 -4.37 1.95
C TYR A 49 0.74 -4.00 3.35
N ALA A 50 2.02 -3.75 3.52
CA ALA A 50 2.53 -3.32 4.81
C ALA A 50 2.12 -1.87 5.04
N GLU A 51 1.56 -1.60 6.20
CA GLU A 51 1.05 -0.27 6.48
C GLU A 51 2.12 0.79 6.36
N VAL A 52 3.32 0.52 6.87
CA VAL A 52 4.39 1.49 6.81
C VAL A 52 4.76 1.82 5.37
N ALA A 53 4.87 0.78 4.53
CA ALA A 53 5.21 1.00 3.13
C ALA A 53 4.11 1.75 2.40
N LEU A 54 2.86 1.46 2.75
CA LEU A 54 1.74 2.16 2.15
C LEU A 54 1.78 3.64 2.49
N ILE A 55 2.06 3.97 3.75
CA ILE A 55 2.13 5.35 4.17
C ILE A 55 3.23 6.08 3.42
N GLN A 56 4.38 5.45 3.27
CA GLN A 56 5.48 6.06 2.56
C GLN A 56 5.15 6.29 1.10
N TRP A 57 4.45 5.32 0.50
CA TRP A 57 4.04 5.45 -0.88
C TRP A 57 3.07 6.63 -1.04
N MET A 58 2.14 6.75 -0.09
CA MET A 58 1.19 7.84 -0.13
C MET A 58 1.89 9.18 0.00
N LYS A 59 2.88 9.26 0.87
CA LYS A 59 3.63 10.50 1.03
C LYS A 59 4.38 10.86 -0.24
N SER A 60 4.88 9.87 -0.94
CA SER A 60 5.61 10.13 -2.17
C SER A 60 4.70 10.66 -3.27
N ARG A 61 3.40 10.44 -3.14
CA ARG A 61 2.45 10.94 -4.12
C ARG A 61 1.79 12.24 -3.69
N GLN A 62 2.14 12.71 -2.51
CA GLN A 62 1.51 13.90 -2.00
C GLN A 62 1.95 15.12 -2.77
N ARG A 63 1.03 15.99 -3.07
CA ARG A 63 1.35 17.21 -3.76
C ARG A 63 1.12 18.37 -2.85
N LEU A 64 2.08 19.25 -2.82
CA LEU A 64 2.00 20.39 -1.92
C LEU A 64 1.44 21.60 -2.58
N SER A 65 1.45 21.65 -3.88
CA SER A 65 0.95 22.83 -4.56
C SER A 65 -0.42 22.55 -5.10
N THR A 66 -1.28 23.51 -4.97
CA THR A 66 -2.59 23.33 -5.53
C THR A 66 -2.76 24.12 -6.79
N SER A 67 -1.73 24.76 -7.22
CA SER A 67 -1.89 25.59 -8.40
C SER A 67 -1.92 24.78 -9.65
N GLU A 68 -1.55 23.53 -9.57
CA GLU A 68 -1.54 22.77 -10.72
C GLU A 68 -2.84 22.20 -11.01
N GLN A 69 -3.85 22.48 -10.32
CA GLN A 69 -5.04 21.88 -10.58
C GLN A 69 -5.68 22.40 -11.59
#